data_dce267d978ee184cd45b168c0e39b94a
#
_entry.id   dce267d978ee184cd45b168c0e39b94a
#
_cell.length_a   1.000
_cell.length_b   1.000
_cell.length_c   1.000
_cell.angle_alpha   90.00
_cell.angle_beta   90.00
_cell.angle_gamma   90.00
#
_symmetry.space_group_name_H-M   'P 1'
#
loop_
_entity.id
_entity.type
_entity.pdbx_description
1 polymer ?
#
loop_
_entity_poly.entity_id
_entity_poly.type
_entity_poly.pdbx_seq_one_letter_code
_entity_poly.pdbx_strand_id
1 'polypeptide(L)'
;MKDSLASLREGFLTMLRSERGASAHTLRAYERELALFTNYLKKQFGEGCDIRRVEHLHIRAYLAELYGHGLSKASAARALAAVRSWFKWLARMGHVPQNPAALVATPKLPKHLPRVPTIEQMNRALDNNASADEDASSGWPARDAVIFELLYGSGIRNAELVGLDLKHIRWAAETLLVRGKGAKERLVPFGDAAAAAIRAYLPERSVRLAAAGKHSDALLLSARVKGSGRLTTRSVGRIVKRMALAHGMAPETHPHTLRHAFGTHMLEEGADLRAIQELLGHERLSTTQRYTQLTVRQVAEVYDRTHPRAK
;
A
#
# COMPACT_ATOMS: atom_id res chain seq x y z
N MET A 1 -7.09 40.62 7.55
CA MET A 1 -8.09 39.54 7.82
C MET A 1 -7.35 38.35 8.44
N LYS A 2 -7.80 37.84 9.58
CA LYS A 2 -7.22 36.60 10.15
C LYS A 2 -7.70 35.43 9.30
N ASP A 3 -6.79 34.71 8.68
CA ASP A 3 -7.16 33.49 7.94
C ASP A 3 -7.73 32.44 8.90
N SER A 4 -8.86 31.85 8.54
CA SER A 4 -9.46 30.79 9.34
C SER A 4 -8.60 29.54 9.28
N LEU A 5 -8.63 28.69 10.33
CA LEU A 5 -7.94 27.39 10.33
C LEU A 5 -8.37 26.52 9.11
N ALA A 6 -9.62 26.63 8.68
CA ALA A 6 -10.14 25.92 7.52
C ALA A 6 -9.48 26.41 6.22
N SER A 7 -9.36 27.73 6.03
CA SER A 7 -8.71 28.34 4.87
C SER A 7 -7.22 27.96 4.80
N LEU A 8 -6.51 28.04 5.93
CA LEU A 8 -5.10 27.65 6.01
C LEU A 8 -4.87 26.17 5.70
N ARG A 9 -5.79 25.29 6.17
CA ARG A 9 -5.74 23.85 5.85
C ARG A 9 -5.96 23.60 4.37
N GLU A 10 -6.97 24.25 3.76
CA GLU A 10 -7.27 24.09 2.33
C GLU A 10 -6.13 24.62 1.45
N GLY A 11 -5.52 25.75 1.79
CA GLY A 11 -4.33 26.27 1.11
C GLY A 11 -3.18 25.27 1.10
N PHE A 12 -2.93 24.61 2.25
CA PHE A 12 -1.91 23.57 2.32
C PHE A 12 -2.24 22.33 1.48
N LEU A 13 -3.50 21.87 1.49
CA LEU A 13 -3.94 20.73 0.68
C LEU A 13 -3.85 21.04 -0.82
N THR A 14 -4.19 22.27 -1.21
CA THR A 14 -4.04 22.76 -2.59
C THR A 14 -2.58 22.76 -3.02
N MET A 15 -1.67 23.27 -2.19
CA MET A 15 -0.24 23.20 -2.47
C MET A 15 0.26 21.75 -2.63
N LEU A 16 -0.17 20.84 -1.76
CA LEU A 16 0.19 19.42 -1.89
C LEU A 16 -0.30 18.81 -3.21
N ARG A 17 -1.49 19.22 -3.67
CA ARG A 17 -2.09 18.75 -4.93
C ARG A 17 -1.34 19.32 -6.15
N SER A 18 -1.14 20.63 -6.19
CA SER A 18 -0.60 21.33 -7.36
C SER A 18 0.92 21.27 -7.47
N GLU A 19 1.65 21.58 -6.37
CA GLU A 19 3.11 21.69 -6.43
C GLU A 19 3.82 20.35 -6.20
N ARG A 20 3.24 19.44 -5.39
CA ARG A 20 3.90 18.17 -5.04
C ARG A 20 3.31 16.94 -5.73
N GLY A 21 2.25 17.10 -6.52
CA GLY A 21 1.62 15.99 -7.20
C GLY A 21 1.18 14.88 -6.23
N ALA A 22 0.72 15.27 -5.02
CA ALA A 22 0.36 14.32 -3.99
C ALA A 22 -0.81 13.43 -4.44
N SER A 23 -0.70 12.12 -4.21
CA SER A 23 -1.76 11.19 -4.57
C SER A 23 -3.06 11.50 -3.80
N ALA A 24 -4.21 11.12 -4.36
CA ALA A 24 -5.52 11.26 -3.69
C ALA A 24 -5.54 10.57 -2.30
N HIS A 25 -4.79 9.47 -2.12
CA HIS A 25 -4.66 8.80 -0.84
C HIS A 25 -3.86 9.66 0.16
N THR A 26 -2.77 10.26 -0.29
CA THR A 26 -1.93 11.16 0.52
C THR A 26 -2.74 12.39 0.95
N LEU A 27 -3.48 13.01 0.03
CA LEU A 27 -4.33 14.16 0.34
C LEU A 27 -5.38 13.81 1.39
N ARG A 28 -6.13 12.72 1.22
CA ARG A 28 -7.11 12.26 2.21
C ARG A 28 -6.49 11.97 3.58
N ALA A 29 -5.27 11.43 3.62
CA ALA A 29 -4.57 11.19 4.88
C ALA A 29 -4.23 12.51 5.59
N TYR A 30 -3.65 13.47 4.89
CA TYR A 30 -3.36 14.81 5.44
C TYR A 30 -4.64 15.53 5.87
N GLU A 31 -5.68 15.53 5.05
CA GLU A 31 -6.97 16.15 5.35
C GLU A 31 -7.56 15.60 6.66
N ARG A 32 -7.59 14.28 6.81
CA ARG A 32 -8.09 13.64 8.04
C ARG A 32 -7.28 14.03 9.27
N GLU A 33 -5.95 13.93 9.21
CA GLU A 33 -5.10 14.23 10.37
C GLU A 33 -5.18 15.72 10.75
N LEU A 34 -5.19 16.61 9.75
CA LEU A 34 -5.30 18.05 9.99
C LEU A 34 -6.71 18.48 10.44
N ALA A 35 -7.78 17.78 9.97
CA ALA A 35 -9.12 18.01 10.47
C ALA A 35 -9.22 17.70 11.97
N LEU A 36 -8.66 16.57 12.42
CA LEU A 36 -8.62 16.22 13.84
C LEU A 36 -7.84 17.26 14.66
N PHE A 37 -6.68 17.68 14.17
CA PHE A 37 -5.87 18.67 14.86
C PHE A 37 -6.56 20.06 14.92
N THR A 38 -7.16 20.52 13.82
CA THR A 38 -7.87 21.81 13.81
C THR A 38 -9.11 21.78 14.73
N ASN A 39 -9.81 20.65 14.82
CA ASN A 39 -10.92 20.48 15.76
C ASN A 39 -10.43 20.52 17.21
N TYR A 40 -9.28 19.91 17.52
CA TYR A 40 -8.64 20.04 18.82
C TYR A 40 -8.33 21.52 19.15
N LEU A 41 -7.72 22.25 18.22
CA LEU A 41 -7.41 23.67 18.44
C LEU A 41 -8.67 24.51 18.68
N LYS A 42 -9.77 24.24 17.97
CA LYS A 42 -11.05 24.92 18.20
C LYS A 42 -11.61 24.66 19.60
N LYS A 43 -11.47 23.44 20.12
CA LYS A 43 -11.87 23.11 21.50
C LYS A 43 -11.04 23.89 22.53
N GLN A 44 -9.73 24.07 22.30
CA GLN A 44 -8.81 24.72 23.22
C GLN A 44 -8.89 26.25 23.19
N PHE A 45 -9.10 26.84 22.00
CA PHE A 45 -8.97 28.29 21.77
C PHE A 45 -10.26 28.94 21.25
N GLY A 46 -11.33 28.17 21.01
CA GLY A 46 -12.56 28.63 20.37
C GLY A 46 -12.48 28.69 18.84
N GLU A 47 -13.59 29.01 18.20
CA GLU A 47 -13.70 29.08 16.73
C GLU A 47 -12.77 30.13 16.10
N GLY A 48 -12.45 31.21 16.81
CA GLY A 48 -11.53 32.28 16.36
C GLY A 48 -10.05 32.01 16.64
N CYS A 49 -9.65 30.75 16.78
CA CYS A 49 -8.26 30.37 17.07
C CYS A 49 -7.27 31.05 16.11
N ASP A 50 -6.34 31.81 16.67
CA ASP A 50 -5.20 32.36 15.91
C ASP A 50 -4.07 31.32 15.89
N ILE A 51 -3.72 30.82 14.70
CA ILE A 51 -2.70 29.78 14.50
C ILE A 51 -1.32 30.20 15.06
N ARG A 52 -1.04 31.51 15.15
CA ARG A 52 0.21 32.05 15.71
C ARG A 52 0.36 31.82 17.21
N ARG A 53 -0.75 31.57 17.92
CA ARG A 53 -0.76 31.26 19.35
C ARG A 53 -0.46 29.79 19.67
N VAL A 54 -0.37 28.95 18.65
CA VAL A 54 -0.11 27.52 18.81
C VAL A 54 1.37 27.27 19.07
N GLU A 55 1.68 26.80 20.26
CA GLU A 55 3.01 26.46 20.73
C GLU A 55 3.25 24.96 20.74
N HIS A 56 4.50 24.54 20.91
CA HIS A 56 4.88 23.12 20.98
C HIS A 56 4.15 22.38 22.14
N LEU A 57 3.83 23.06 23.24
CA LEU A 57 3.08 22.47 24.36
C LEU A 57 1.65 22.06 23.95
N HIS A 58 0.97 22.85 23.13
CA HIS A 58 -0.36 22.52 22.62
C HIS A 58 -0.32 21.28 21.71
N ILE A 59 0.74 21.14 20.92
CA ILE A 59 0.92 19.96 20.07
C ILE A 59 1.23 18.72 20.91
N ARG A 60 2.02 18.85 21.99
CA ARG A 60 2.24 17.76 22.94
C ARG A 60 0.95 17.35 23.65
N ALA A 61 0.12 18.30 24.08
CA ALA A 61 -1.18 18.04 24.70
C ALA A 61 -2.12 17.31 23.72
N TYR A 62 -2.15 17.72 22.44
CA TYR A 62 -2.88 17.00 21.38
C TYR A 62 -2.45 15.54 21.27
N LEU A 63 -1.14 15.27 21.24
CA LEU A 63 -0.65 13.90 21.19
C LEU A 63 -1.03 13.10 22.44
N ALA A 64 -1.03 13.72 23.63
CA ALA A 64 -1.48 13.10 24.87
C ALA A 64 -2.97 12.75 24.81
N GLU A 65 -3.83 13.65 24.27
CA GLU A 65 -5.25 13.35 24.04
C GLU A 65 -5.44 12.17 23.09
N LEU A 66 -4.66 12.09 21.98
CA LEU A 66 -4.71 10.95 21.07
C LEU A 66 -4.35 9.63 21.77
N TYR A 67 -3.38 9.64 22.68
CA TYR A 67 -3.04 8.45 23.48
C TYR A 67 -4.16 8.10 24.47
N GLY A 68 -4.76 9.09 25.09
CA GLY A 68 -5.93 8.89 25.97
C GLY A 68 -7.11 8.23 25.25
N HIS A 69 -7.26 8.48 23.97
CA HIS A 69 -8.25 7.80 23.10
C HIS A 69 -7.76 6.45 22.54
N GLY A 70 -6.67 5.90 23.04
CA GLY A 70 -6.18 4.58 22.66
C GLY A 70 -5.46 4.50 21.31
N LEU A 71 -5.04 5.64 20.72
CA LEU A 71 -4.29 5.60 19.47
C LEU A 71 -2.89 5.02 19.66
N SER A 72 -2.48 4.18 18.72
CA SER A 72 -1.14 3.58 18.71
C SER A 72 -0.03 4.65 18.51
N LYS A 73 1.17 4.36 19.02
CA LYS A 73 2.36 5.21 18.80
C LYS A 73 2.61 5.53 17.32
N ALA A 74 2.36 4.56 16.43
CA ALA A 74 2.50 4.74 14.98
C ALA A 74 1.46 5.74 14.43
N SER A 75 0.22 5.71 14.93
CA SER A 75 -0.81 6.67 14.54
C SER A 75 -0.50 8.08 15.04
N ALA A 76 -0.06 8.22 16.29
CA ALA A 76 0.37 9.50 16.85
C ALA A 76 1.59 10.09 16.10
N ALA A 77 2.55 9.25 15.70
CA ALA A 77 3.69 9.67 14.89
C ALA A 77 3.25 10.19 13.51
N ARG A 78 2.26 9.55 12.86
CA ARG A 78 1.69 10.03 11.59
C ARG A 78 0.96 11.36 11.76
N ALA A 79 0.15 11.52 12.81
CA ALA A 79 -0.52 12.77 13.12
C ALA A 79 0.48 13.90 13.32
N LEU A 80 1.54 13.67 14.11
CA LEU A 80 2.63 14.65 14.31
C LEU A 80 3.34 14.99 12.99
N ALA A 81 3.60 14.01 12.12
CA ALA A 81 4.22 14.26 10.82
C ALA A 81 3.34 15.16 9.93
N ALA A 82 2.02 14.97 9.96
CA ALA A 82 1.08 15.81 9.23
C ALA A 82 1.07 17.25 9.79
N VAL A 83 0.96 17.41 11.09
CA VAL A 83 1.00 18.71 11.79
C VAL A 83 2.33 19.42 11.51
N ARG A 84 3.46 18.70 11.61
CA ARG A 84 4.79 19.24 11.33
C ARG A 84 4.95 19.72 9.88
N SER A 85 4.40 18.98 8.93
CA SER A 85 4.41 19.36 7.52
C SER A 85 3.55 20.58 7.25
N TRP A 86 2.38 20.68 7.90
CA TRP A 86 1.52 21.86 7.80
C TRP A 86 2.16 23.11 8.39
N PHE A 87 2.68 23.06 9.61
CA PHE A 87 3.40 24.20 10.21
C PHE A 87 4.66 24.60 9.45
N LYS A 88 5.36 23.67 8.83
CA LYS A 88 6.48 23.99 7.92
C LYS A 88 6.00 24.81 6.73
N TRP A 89 4.84 24.50 6.18
CA TRP A 89 4.24 25.29 5.09
C TRP A 89 3.75 26.64 5.61
N LEU A 90 3.07 26.72 6.75
CA LEU A 90 2.61 27.96 7.39
C LEU A 90 3.76 28.93 7.66
N ALA A 91 4.89 28.43 8.15
CA ALA A 91 6.09 29.25 8.38
C ALA A 91 6.68 29.77 7.06
N ARG A 92 6.71 28.91 6.02
CA ARG A 92 7.20 29.32 4.68
C ARG A 92 6.32 30.41 4.05
N MET A 93 5.00 30.37 4.32
CA MET A 93 4.04 31.34 3.82
C MET A 93 3.90 32.58 4.72
N GLY A 94 4.64 32.66 5.81
CA GLY A 94 4.61 33.81 6.74
C GLY A 94 3.41 33.87 7.67
N HIS A 95 2.55 32.80 7.71
CA HIS A 95 1.41 32.75 8.62
C HIS A 95 1.81 32.55 10.10
N VAL A 96 2.96 31.94 10.35
CA VAL A 96 3.58 31.78 11.67
C VAL A 96 5.07 32.10 11.62
N PRO A 97 5.71 32.60 12.70
CA PRO A 97 7.12 32.98 12.70
C PRO A 97 8.05 31.76 12.60
N GLN A 98 7.65 30.62 13.15
CA GLN A 98 8.43 29.38 13.16
C GLN A 98 7.52 28.16 13.25
N ASN A 99 8.10 26.97 13.07
CA ASN A 99 7.36 25.72 13.17
C ASN A 99 7.40 25.15 14.59
N PRO A 100 6.34 25.30 15.43
CA PRO A 100 6.34 24.81 16.80
C PRO A 100 6.36 23.27 16.88
N ALA A 101 5.89 22.58 15.83
CA ALA A 101 5.89 21.12 15.78
C ALA A 101 7.31 20.53 15.58
N ALA A 102 8.30 21.33 15.16
CA ALA A 102 9.68 20.88 15.06
C ALA A 102 10.29 20.55 16.43
N LEU A 103 9.84 21.23 17.48
CA LEU A 103 10.30 21.04 18.86
C LEU A 103 9.68 19.83 19.57
N VAL A 104 8.69 19.18 18.96
CA VAL A 104 8.03 18.00 19.54
C VAL A 104 8.75 16.74 19.09
N ALA A 105 9.24 15.93 20.02
CA ALA A 105 9.91 14.68 19.69
C ALA A 105 8.94 13.67 19.06
N THR A 106 9.40 12.96 18.02
CA THR A 106 8.62 11.88 17.43
C THR A 106 8.56 10.69 18.39
N PRO A 107 7.38 10.10 18.63
CA PRO A 107 7.26 8.90 19.46
C PRO A 107 8.18 7.79 18.98
N LYS A 108 8.99 7.21 19.87
CA LYS A 108 9.82 6.06 19.54
C LYS A 108 8.92 4.86 19.23
N LEU A 109 8.97 4.40 17.99
CA LEU A 109 8.27 3.19 17.58
C LEU A 109 9.09 1.96 17.97
N PRO A 110 8.47 0.90 18.51
CA PRO A 110 9.15 -0.35 18.69
C PRO A 110 9.62 -0.86 17.32
N LYS A 111 10.88 -1.25 17.22
CA LYS A 111 11.42 -1.91 16.03
C LYS A 111 10.94 -3.37 16.05
N HIS A 112 9.74 -3.63 15.55
CA HIS A 112 9.35 -5.00 15.22
C HIS A 112 10.01 -5.35 13.89
N LEU A 113 10.90 -6.33 13.90
CA LEU A 113 11.31 -7.00 12.68
C LEU A 113 10.08 -7.75 12.16
N PRO A 114 9.60 -7.46 10.94
CA PRO A 114 8.48 -8.20 10.37
C PRO A 114 8.85 -9.68 10.33
N ARG A 115 7.99 -10.54 10.84
CA ARG A 115 8.15 -11.98 10.64
C ARG A 115 7.81 -12.26 9.19
N VAL A 116 8.83 -12.58 8.41
CA VAL A 116 8.68 -13.01 7.02
C VAL A 116 8.23 -14.48 7.05
N PRO A 117 7.14 -14.87 6.39
CA PRO A 117 6.79 -16.28 6.24
C PRO A 117 7.91 -17.02 5.53
N THR A 118 8.19 -18.27 5.89
CA THR A 118 9.19 -19.09 5.18
C THR A 118 8.69 -19.54 3.81
N ILE A 119 9.61 -19.99 2.95
CA ILE A 119 9.26 -20.54 1.61
C ILE A 119 8.28 -21.70 1.77
N GLU A 120 8.49 -22.60 2.73
CA GLU A 120 7.61 -23.75 2.99
C GLU A 120 6.21 -23.30 3.43
N GLN A 121 6.12 -22.27 4.30
CA GLN A 121 4.84 -21.70 4.69
C GLN A 121 4.09 -21.09 3.50
N MET A 122 4.83 -20.38 2.63
CA MET A 122 4.26 -19.80 1.41
C MET A 122 3.77 -20.88 0.46
N ASN A 123 4.59 -21.88 0.15
CA ASN A 123 4.22 -22.99 -0.72
C ASN A 123 3.02 -23.75 -0.16
N ARG A 124 3.02 -24.09 1.13
CA ARG A 124 1.89 -24.77 1.78
C ARG A 124 0.59 -23.96 1.66
N ALA A 125 0.64 -22.63 1.84
CA ALA A 125 -0.53 -21.79 1.73
C ALA A 125 -1.05 -21.68 0.28
N LEU A 126 -0.16 -21.74 -0.69
CA LEU A 126 -0.48 -21.62 -2.10
C LEU A 126 -0.96 -22.97 -2.70
N ASP A 127 -0.32 -24.07 -2.33
CA ASP A 127 -0.63 -25.39 -2.88
C ASP A 127 -1.91 -25.98 -2.28
N ASN A 128 -2.20 -25.71 -0.99
CA ASN A 128 -3.41 -26.18 -0.32
C ASN A 128 -4.65 -25.28 -0.55
N ASN A 129 -4.51 -24.20 -1.28
CA ASN A 129 -5.62 -23.27 -1.54
C ASN A 129 -6.72 -23.84 -2.42
N ALA A 130 -6.41 -24.91 -3.18
CA ALA A 130 -7.39 -25.67 -3.98
C ALA A 130 -8.32 -26.55 -3.13
N SER A 131 -7.97 -26.82 -1.86
CA SER A 131 -8.68 -27.71 -0.95
C SER A 131 -9.31 -27.00 0.26
N ALA A 132 -9.31 -25.66 0.30
CA ALA A 132 -9.95 -24.91 1.39
C ALA A 132 -11.46 -25.12 1.33
N ASP A 133 -12.00 -25.71 2.40
CA ASP A 133 -13.39 -26.04 2.63
C ASP A 133 -14.38 -25.06 2.02
N GLU A 134 -15.42 -25.59 1.38
CA GLU A 134 -16.56 -24.84 0.83
C GLU A 134 -17.25 -23.94 1.87
N ASP A 135 -16.99 -24.15 3.15
CA ASP A 135 -17.51 -23.37 4.28
C ASP A 135 -16.71 -22.09 4.59
N ALA A 136 -15.57 -21.85 3.95
CA ALA A 136 -14.84 -20.62 4.15
C ALA A 136 -15.56 -19.45 3.49
N SER A 137 -16.04 -18.53 4.30
CA SER A 137 -16.85 -17.33 4.03
C SER A 137 -16.38 -16.38 2.90
N SER A 138 -15.40 -16.74 2.06
CA SER A 138 -14.96 -15.97 0.91
C SER A 138 -15.72 -16.29 -0.37
N GLY A 139 -16.21 -17.51 -0.49
CA GLY A 139 -16.93 -17.98 -1.67
C GLY A 139 -16.18 -17.86 -3.00
N TRP A 140 -14.82 -17.68 -2.97
CA TRP A 140 -14.04 -17.51 -4.19
C TRP A 140 -12.55 -17.92 -4.07
N PRO A 141 -12.27 -19.21 -3.85
CA PRO A 141 -10.90 -19.73 -3.66
C PRO A 141 -9.97 -19.44 -4.84
N ALA A 142 -10.44 -19.63 -6.08
CA ALA A 142 -9.63 -19.39 -7.27
C ALA A 142 -9.16 -17.93 -7.39
N ARG A 143 -10.02 -16.95 -7.05
CA ARG A 143 -9.62 -15.53 -6.98
C ARG A 143 -8.58 -15.29 -5.88
N ASP A 144 -8.78 -15.90 -4.73
CA ASP A 144 -7.92 -15.68 -3.57
C ASP A 144 -6.52 -16.28 -3.82
N ALA A 145 -6.44 -17.40 -4.57
CA ALA A 145 -5.18 -17.96 -5.08
C ALA A 145 -4.46 -16.97 -6.00
N VAL A 146 -5.13 -16.34 -6.96
CA VAL A 146 -4.53 -15.30 -7.82
C VAL A 146 -3.96 -14.16 -7.00
N ILE A 147 -4.67 -13.72 -5.94
CA ILE A 147 -4.19 -12.64 -5.07
C ILE A 147 -2.86 -13.01 -4.42
N PHE A 148 -2.75 -14.21 -3.87
CA PHE A 148 -1.53 -14.67 -3.20
C PHE A 148 -0.39 -14.88 -4.19
N GLU A 149 -0.64 -15.55 -5.32
CA GLU A 149 0.36 -15.78 -6.36
C GLU A 149 0.92 -14.46 -6.91
N LEU A 150 0.09 -13.47 -7.17
CA LEU A 150 0.58 -12.20 -7.70
C LEU A 150 1.28 -11.33 -6.64
N LEU A 151 0.84 -11.36 -5.38
CA LEU A 151 1.51 -10.60 -4.33
C LEU A 151 2.87 -11.19 -3.95
N TYR A 152 2.96 -12.52 -3.85
CA TYR A 152 4.17 -13.22 -3.52
C TYR A 152 4.99 -13.56 -4.77
N GLY A 153 4.39 -14.20 -5.77
CA GLY A 153 5.10 -14.63 -6.97
C GLY A 153 5.63 -13.49 -7.84
N SER A 154 4.93 -12.36 -7.92
CA SER A 154 5.37 -11.21 -8.72
C SER A 154 5.79 -10.01 -7.90
N GLY A 155 5.66 -10.05 -6.59
CA GLY A 155 6.05 -8.99 -5.68
C GLY A 155 5.37 -7.63 -5.93
N ILE A 156 4.21 -7.58 -6.60
CA ILE A 156 3.52 -6.32 -6.91
C ILE A 156 2.90 -5.68 -5.67
N ARG A 157 2.68 -4.35 -5.70
CA ARG A 157 2.02 -3.66 -4.60
C ARG A 157 0.52 -3.95 -4.60
N ASN A 158 -0.10 -3.95 -3.42
CA ASN A 158 -1.54 -4.15 -3.29
C ASN A 158 -2.37 -3.18 -4.17
N ALA A 159 -1.95 -1.92 -4.28
CA ALA A 159 -2.62 -0.95 -5.14
C ALA A 159 -2.45 -1.27 -6.63
N GLU A 160 -1.29 -1.79 -7.03
CA GLU A 160 -1.00 -2.24 -8.38
C GLU A 160 -1.85 -3.48 -8.72
N LEU A 161 -1.90 -4.46 -7.80
CA LEU A 161 -2.72 -5.66 -7.94
C LEU A 161 -4.19 -5.35 -8.22
N VAL A 162 -4.82 -4.49 -7.41
CA VAL A 162 -6.23 -4.13 -7.62
C VAL A 162 -6.45 -3.26 -8.86
N GLY A 163 -5.40 -2.59 -9.35
CA GLY A 163 -5.41 -1.79 -10.58
C GLY A 163 -5.31 -2.62 -11.86
N LEU A 164 -5.03 -3.92 -11.79
CA LEU A 164 -4.90 -4.77 -12.97
C LEU A 164 -6.24 -4.94 -13.68
N ASP A 165 -6.19 -4.84 -15.01
CA ASP A 165 -7.22 -5.23 -15.96
C ASP A 165 -6.78 -6.47 -16.73
N LEU A 166 -7.70 -7.17 -17.38
CA LEU A 166 -7.38 -8.34 -18.22
C LEU A 166 -6.36 -8.00 -19.31
N LYS A 167 -6.47 -6.82 -19.93
CA LYS A 167 -5.54 -6.34 -20.97
C LYS A 167 -4.10 -6.12 -20.50
N HIS A 168 -3.88 -6.04 -19.18
CA HIS A 168 -2.55 -5.86 -18.61
C HIS A 168 -1.77 -7.18 -18.51
N ILE A 169 -2.40 -8.33 -18.77
CA ILE A 169 -1.74 -9.64 -18.79
C ILE A 169 -1.19 -9.88 -20.19
N ARG A 170 0.10 -10.02 -20.31
CA ARG A 170 0.82 -10.34 -21.55
C ARG A 170 1.23 -11.80 -21.55
N TRP A 171 0.33 -12.67 -21.96
CA TRP A 171 0.49 -14.12 -21.88
C TRP A 171 1.73 -14.64 -22.60
N ALA A 172 2.01 -14.15 -23.82
CA ALA A 172 3.14 -14.60 -24.62
C ALA A 172 4.51 -14.20 -24.05
N ALA A 173 4.54 -13.15 -23.21
CA ALA A 173 5.76 -12.66 -22.58
C ALA A 173 5.78 -12.95 -21.07
N GLU A 174 4.76 -13.60 -20.53
CA GLU A 174 4.59 -13.94 -19.12
C GLU A 174 4.83 -12.73 -18.18
N THR A 175 4.29 -11.57 -18.59
CA THR A 175 4.48 -10.33 -17.85
C THR A 175 3.15 -9.61 -17.59
N LEU A 176 3.12 -8.89 -16.47
CA LEU A 176 2.05 -7.96 -16.10
C LEU A 176 2.50 -6.53 -16.37
N LEU A 177 1.68 -5.75 -17.05
CA LEU A 177 1.86 -4.30 -17.12
C LEU A 177 1.27 -3.65 -15.86
N VAL A 178 2.12 -3.25 -14.94
CA VAL A 178 1.68 -2.61 -13.68
C VAL A 178 1.92 -1.10 -13.72
N ARG A 179 0.96 -0.34 -13.17
CA ARG A 179 1.04 1.12 -13.09
C ARG A 179 1.35 1.54 -11.66
N GLY A 180 2.54 2.12 -11.47
CA GLY A 180 3.04 2.61 -10.19
C GLY A 180 2.63 4.06 -9.88
N LYS A 181 3.30 4.64 -8.89
CA LYS A 181 3.14 6.05 -8.50
C LYS A 181 3.53 6.99 -9.66
N GLY A 182 2.75 8.04 -9.86
CA GLY A 182 2.97 8.99 -10.96
C GLY A 182 2.62 8.43 -12.34
N ALA A 183 1.76 7.42 -12.42
CA ALA A 183 1.35 6.74 -13.65
C ALA A 183 2.50 6.10 -14.44
N LYS A 184 3.67 5.88 -13.82
CA LYS A 184 4.77 5.15 -14.43
C LYS A 184 4.40 3.67 -14.58
N GLU A 185 4.59 3.13 -15.78
CA GLU A 185 4.32 1.73 -16.10
C GLU A 185 5.61 0.94 -16.09
N ARG A 186 5.53 -0.32 -15.64
CA ARG A 186 6.61 -1.30 -15.74
C ARG A 186 6.04 -2.68 -16.02
N LEU A 187 6.85 -3.52 -16.64
CA LEU A 187 6.58 -4.95 -16.80
C LEU A 187 7.12 -5.71 -15.60
N VAL A 188 6.33 -6.62 -15.09
CA VAL A 188 6.69 -7.51 -13.97
C VAL A 188 6.44 -8.94 -14.42
N PRO A 189 7.42 -9.84 -14.35
CA PRO A 189 7.24 -11.24 -14.71
C PRO A 189 6.27 -11.94 -13.73
N PHE A 190 5.61 -12.99 -14.20
CA PHE A 190 4.86 -13.93 -13.38
C PHE A 190 5.17 -15.35 -13.83
N GLY A 191 5.30 -16.27 -12.88
CA GLY A 191 5.63 -17.66 -13.15
C GLY A 191 4.43 -18.52 -13.49
N ASP A 192 4.68 -19.80 -13.79
CA ASP A 192 3.69 -20.80 -14.18
C ASP A 192 2.58 -20.98 -13.15
N ALA A 193 2.91 -20.95 -11.86
CA ALA A 193 1.93 -21.05 -10.79
C ALA A 193 0.91 -19.89 -10.83
N ALA A 194 1.36 -18.66 -11.02
CA ALA A 194 0.48 -17.50 -11.18
C ALA A 194 -0.35 -17.58 -12.47
N ALA A 195 0.26 -18.06 -13.57
CA ALA A 195 -0.44 -18.29 -14.84
C ALA A 195 -1.57 -19.31 -14.67
N ALA A 196 -1.30 -20.44 -14.03
CA ALA A 196 -2.28 -21.48 -13.74
C ALA A 196 -3.42 -20.95 -12.86
N ALA A 197 -3.11 -20.22 -11.77
CA ALA A 197 -4.10 -19.63 -10.90
C ALA A 197 -5.01 -18.63 -11.66
N ILE A 198 -4.45 -17.78 -12.50
CA ILE A 198 -5.24 -16.85 -13.31
C ILE A 198 -6.15 -17.61 -14.28
N ARG A 199 -5.63 -18.63 -14.99
CA ARG A 199 -6.43 -19.44 -15.92
C ARG A 199 -7.59 -20.16 -15.22
N ALA A 200 -7.37 -20.69 -14.01
CA ALA A 200 -8.42 -21.32 -13.22
C ALA A 200 -9.50 -20.34 -12.76
N TYR A 201 -9.12 -19.08 -12.46
CA TYR A 201 -10.04 -18.05 -11.99
C TYR A 201 -10.91 -17.45 -13.10
N LEU A 202 -10.41 -17.29 -14.32
CA LEU A 202 -11.10 -16.57 -15.41
C LEU A 202 -12.49 -17.13 -15.76
N PRO A 203 -12.74 -18.46 -15.81
CA PRO A 203 -14.07 -19.01 -16.07
C PRO A 203 -15.08 -18.60 -14.98
N GLU A 204 -14.74 -18.77 -13.71
CA GLU A 204 -15.60 -18.37 -12.58
C GLU A 204 -15.91 -16.86 -12.60
N ARG A 205 -14.90 -16.05 -12.93
CA ARG A 205 -15.05 -14.61 -13.10
C ARG A 205 -16.11 -14.28 -14.13
N SER A 206 -16.06 -14.95 -15.30
CA SER A 206 -16.99 -14.73 -16.40
C SER A 206 -18.42 -15.13 -16.02
N VAL A 207 -18.60 -16.28 -15.36
CA VAL A 207 -19.91 -16.75 -14.87
C VAL A 207 -20.51 -15.74 -13.90
N ARG A 208 -19.73 -15.22 -12.95
CA ARG A 208 -20.23 -14.24 -11.96
C ARG A 208 -20.60 -12.90 -12.55
N LEU A 209 -19.87 -12.43 -13.57
CA LEU A 209 -20.24 -11.21 -14.29
C LEU A 209 -21.53 -11.38 -15.06
N ALA A 210 -21.67 -12.52 -15.76
CA ALA A 210 -22.90 -12.83 -16.49
C ALA A 210 -24.12 -12.93 -15.55
N ALA A 211 -23.99 -13.62 -14.42
CA ALA A 211 -25.02 -13.73 -13.40
C ALA A 211 -25.41 -12.36 -12.78
N ALA A 212 -24.47 -11.42 -12.72
CA ALA A 212 -24.72 -10.05 -12.24
C ALA A 212 -25.22 -9.11 -13.34
N GLY A 213 -25.30 -9.52 -14.62
CA GLY A 213 -25.63 -8.67 -15.76
C GLY A 213 -24.64 -7.51 -15.95
N LYS A 214 -23.35 -7.72 -15.69
CA LYS A 214 -22.34 -6.66 -15.66
C LYS A 214 -21.13 -6.98 -16.53
N HIS A 215 -20.49 -5.90 -16.97
CA HIS A 215 -19.17 -5.94 -17.58
C HIS A 215 -18.13 -5.27 -16.67
N SER A 216 -16.90 -5.79 -16.67
CA SER A 216 -15.78 -5.20 -15.96
C SER A 216 -14.47 -5.65 -16.61
N ASP A 217 -13.56 -4.71 -16.84
CA ASP A 217 -12.20 -5.01 -17.33
C ASP A 217 -11.28 -5.48 -16.18
N ALA A 218 -11.67 -5.20 -14.93
CA ALA A 218 -10.86 -5.53 -13.76
C ALA A 218 -10.50 -7.01 -13.70
N LEU A 219 -9.23 -7.34 -13.54
CA LEU A 219 -8.80 -8.73 -13.32
C LEU A 219 -9.51 -9.31 -12.07
N LEU A 220 -9.40 -8.64 -10.93
CA LEU A 220 -9.94 -9.11 -9.66
C LEU A 220 -11.27 -8.46 -9.32
N LEU A 221 -12.29 -9.28 -9.11
CA LEU A 221 -13.64 -8.84 -8.77
C LEU A 221 -13.94 -8.95 -7.27
N SER A 222 -14.77 -8.04 -6.78
CA SER A 222 -15.37 -8.15 -5.44
C SER A 222 -16.46 -9.23 -5.42
N ALA A 223 -16.67 -9.89 -4.27
CA ALA A 223 -17.68 -10.94 -4.15
C ALA A 223 -19.10 -10.47 -4.50
N ARG A 224 -19.41 -9.21 -4.25
CA ARG A 224 -20.72 -8.61 -4.52
C ARG A 224 -20.70 -7.74 -5.76
N VAL A 225 -20.04 -7.96 -6.78
CA VAL A 225 -19.95 -7.21 -8.05
C VAL A 225 -20.76 -5.89 -8.07
N LYS A 226 -20.47 -4.97 -7.11
CA LYS A 226 -21.11 -3.65 -7.03
C LYS A 226 -20.26 -2.61 -7.79
N GLY A 227 -20.90 -1.63 -8.39
CA GLY A 227 -20.22 -0.60 -9.18
C GLY A 227 -19.40 -1.21 -10.33
N SER A 228 -18.11 -0.87 -10.44
CA SER A 228 -17.17 -1.45 -11.43
C SER A 228 -16.86 -2.93 -11.18
N GLY A 229 -17.34 -3.53 -10.09
CA GLY A 229 -17.00 -4.87 -9.68
C GLY A 229 -15.58 -5.06 -9.17
N ARG A 230 -14.70 -4.07 -9.31
CA ARG A 230 -13.28 -4.15 -8.94
C ARG A 230 -13.07 -4.38 -7.44
N LEU A 231 -12.15 -5.28 -7.11
CA LEU A 231 -11.73 -5.51 -5.74
C LEU A 231 -11.03 -4.28 -5.15
N THR A 232 -11.13 -4.08 -3.84
CA THR A 232 -10.46 -2.96 -3.15
C THR A 232 -9.21 -3.43 -2.39
N THR A 233 -8.24 -2.53 -2.18
CA THR A 233 -7.04 -2.83 -1.38
C THR A 233 -7.37 -3.28 0.05
N ARG A 234 -8.47 -2.77 0.63
CA ARG A 234 -8.96 -3.20 1.95
C ARG A 234 -9.48 -4.64 1.90
N SER A 235 -10.18 -5.01 0.84
CA SER A 235 -10.69 -6.39 0.67
C SER A 235 -9.52 -7.37 0.48
N VAL A 236 -8.52 -7.02 -0.34
CA VAL A 236 -7.29 -7.81 -0.47
C VAL A 236 -6.62 -8.02 0.89
N GLY A 237 -6.47 -6.96 1.70
CA GLY A 237 -5.90 -7.08 3.05
C GLY A 237 -6.65 -8.06 3.94
N ARG A 238 -8.00 -8.07 3.88
CA ARG A 238 -8.84 -9.04 4.64
C ARG A 238 -8.68 -10.47 4.14
N ILE A 239 -8.62 -10.65 2.82
CA ILE A 239 -8.41 -11.96 2.19
C ILE A 239 -7.04 -12.51 2.61
N VAL A 240 -5.97 -11.73 2.44
CA VAL A 240 -4.61 -12.13 2.82
C VAL A 240 -4.54 -12.51 4.30
N LYS A 241 -5.11 -11.70 5.18
CA LYS A 241 -5.12 -11.98 6.62
C LYS A 241 -5.83 -13.29 6.94
N ARG A 242 -7.00 -13.55 6.35
CA ARG A 242 -7.77 -14.79 6.56
C ARG A 242 -6.98 -16.00 6.08
N MET A 243 -6.45 -15.97 4.86
CA MET A 243 -5.65 -17.05 4.30
C MET A 243 -4.40 -17.31 5.13
N ALA A 244 -3.69 -16.27 5.54
CA ALA A 244 -2.52 -16.41 6.39
C ALA A 244 -2.85 -17.13 7.71
N LEU A 245 -3.95 -16.76 8.36
CA LEU A 245 -4.41 -17.42 9.59
C LEU A 245 -4.80 -18.87 9.35
N ALA A 246 -5.52 -19.19 8.27
CA ALA A 246 -5.91 -20.55 7.90
C ALA A 246 -4.70 -21.48 7.69
N HIS A 247 -3.58 -20.93 7.26
CA HIS A 247 -2.34 -21.68 7.01
C HIS A 247 -1.26 -21.49 8.09
N GLY A 248 -1.64 -21.04 9.29
CA GLY A 248 -0.72 -20.93 10.44
C GLY A 248 0.37 -19.88 10.32
N MET A 249 0.19 -18.88 9.46
CA MET A 249 1.09 -17.73 9.37
C MET A 249 0.82 -16.72 10.49
N ALA A 250 1.76 -15.81 10.70
CA ALA A 250 1.63 -14.77 11.71
C ALA A 250 0.38 -13.90 11.48
N PRO A 251 -0.36 -13.50 12.55
CA PRO A 251 -1.58 -12.69 12.45
C PRO A 251 -1.35 -11.32 11.80
N GLU A 252 -0.10 -10.82 11.81
CA GLU A 252 0.33 -9.57 11.21
C GLU A 252 0.56 -9.67 9.71
N THR A 253 0.43 -10.87 9.13
CA THR A 253 0.61 -11.07 7.68
C THR A 253 -0.39 -10.24 6.88
N HIS A 254 0.13 -9.45 5.97
CA HIS A 254 -0.64 -8.55 5.12
C HIS A 254 0.02 -8.43 3.73
N PRO A 255 -0.57 -7.78 2.74
CA PRO A 255 -0.02 -7.71 1.38
C PRO A 255 1.44 -7.23 1.28
N HIS A 256 1.85 -6.29 2.15
CA HIS A 256 3.25 -5.86 2.18
C HIS A 256 4.20 -6.92 2.75
N THR A 257 3.71 -7.78 3.66
CA THR A 257 4.50 -8.91 4.18
C THR A 257 4.81 -9.91 3.07
N LEU A 258 3.82 -10.23 2.22
CA LEU A 258 4.01 -11.14 1.08
C LEU A 258 5.00 -10.58 0.06
N ARG A 259 4.88 -9.29 -0.26
CA ARG A 259 5.85 -8.62 -1.14
C ARG A 259 7.25 -8.52 -0.50
N HIS A 260 7.35 -8.40 0.81
CA HIS A 260 8.64 -8.43 1.50
C HIS A 260 9.24 -9.83 1.46
N ALA A 261 8.42 -10.87 1.65
CA ALA A 261 8.82 -12.27 1.50
C ALA A 261 9.37 -12.54 0.09
N PHE A 262 8.69 -12.05 -0.97
CA PHE A 262 9.23 -12.12 -2.35
C PHE A 262 10.67 -11.61 -2.43
N GLY A 263 10.93 -10.37 -1.95
CA GLY A 263 12.27 -9.79 -2.03
C GLY A 263 13.31 -10.51 -1.16
N THR A 264 12.91 -10.98 0.03
CA THR A 264 13.78 -11.71 0.95
C THR A 264 14.16 -13.06 0.38
N HIS A 265 13.19 -13.85 -0.10
CA HIS A 265 13.44 -15.19 -0.63
C HIS A 265 14.26 -15.15 -1.92
N MET A 266 13.99 -14.19 -2.82
CA MET A 266 14.85 -14.00 -3.98
C MET A 266 16.30 -13.68 -3.61
N LEU A 267 16.52 -12.88 -2.56
CA LEU A 267 17.86 -12.57 -2.08
C LEU A 267 18.55 -13.80 -1.47
N GLU A 268 17.81 -14.61 -0.70
CA GLU A 268 18.29 -15.87 -0.11
C GLU A 268 18.67 -16.89 -1.20
N GLU A 269 17.93 -16.91 -2.32
CA GLU A 269 18.23 -17.74 -3.50
C GLU A 269 19.28 -17.12 -4.45
N GLY A 270 19.95 -16.06 -3.99
CA GLY A 270 21.12 -15.49 -4.69
C GLY A 270 20.78 -14.48 -5.79
N ALA A 271 19.56 -13.93 -5.81
CA ALA A 271 19.26 -12.84 -6.73
C ALA A 271 20.07 -11.59 -6.38
N ASP A 272 20.55 -10.88 -7.40
CA ASP A 272 21.17 -9.58 -7.21
C ASP A 272 20.17 -8.56 -6.66
N LEU A 273 20.59 -7.80 -5.64
CA LEU A 273 19.77 -6.79 -4.97
C LEU A 273 19.22 -5.75 -5.96
N ARG A 274 19.95 -5.45 -7.02
CA ARG A 274 19.52 -4.50 -8.05
C ARG A 274 18.37 -5.06 -8.87
N ALA A 275 18.44 -6.32 -9.30
CA ALA A 275 17.35 -7.00 -10.00
C ALA A 275 16.08 -7.01 -9.14
N ILE A 276 16.22 -7.31 -7.83
CA ILE A 276 15.10 -7.25 -6.87
C ILE A 276 14.51 -5.83 -6.79
N GLN A 277 15.36 -4.80 -6.73
CA GLN A 277 14.88 -3.40 -6.67
C GLN A 277 14.13 -2.98 -7.95
N GLU A 278 14.56 -3.43 -9.11
CA GLU A 278 13.88 -3.15 -10.38
C GLU A 278 12.53 -3.88 -10.46
N LEU A 279 12.48 -5.18 -10.10
CA LEU A 279 11.24 -5.95 -9.99
C LEU A 279 10.24 -5.26 -9.05
N LEU A 280 10.72 -4.84 -7.90
CA LEU A 280 9.91 -4.14 -6.92
C LEU A 280 9.56 -2.70 -7.32
N GLY A 281 10.22 -2.09 -8.29
CA GLY A 281 9.98 -0.71 -8.73
C GLY A 281 10.25 0.30 -7.62
N HIS A 282 11.44 0.26 -7.01
CA HIS A 282 11.89 1.23 -6.03
C HIS A 282 12.42 2.50 -6.73
N GLU A 283 11.80 3.65 -6.49
CA GLU A 283 12.14 4.95 -7.12
C GLU A 283 13.45 5.59 -6.63
N ARG A 284 14.04 5.10 -5.54
CA ARG A 284 15.23 5.72 -4.95
C ARG A 284 16.46 4.81 -5.09
N LEU A 285 17.16 4.97 -6.19
CA LEU A 285 18.61 4.84 -6.15
C LEU A 285 19.15 6.15 -5.58
N SER A 286 19.88 6.09 -4.46
CA SER A 286 20.70 7.22 -4.03
C SER A 286 21.62 7.57 -5.19
N THR A 287 21.57 8.82 -5.57
CA THR A 287 22.25 9.51 -6.65
C THR A 287 23.78 9.32 -6.62
N THR A 288 24.36 8.18 -6.98
CA THR A 288 25.81 8.18 -7.24
C THR A 288 26.31 7.07 -8.17
N GLN A 289 25.48 6.22 -8.75
CA GLN A 289 26.01 5.26 -9.75
C GLN A 289 25.14 5.25 -11.02
N ARG A 290 25.66 5.92 -12.07
CA ARG A 290 25.28 5.69 -13.46
C ARG A 290 25.74 4.29 -13.86
N TYR A 291 24.91 3.28 -13.62
CA TYR A 291 25.10 1.93 -14.15
C TYR A 291 23.88 1.52 -14.94
N THR A 292 24.14 0.87 -16.07
CA THR A 292 23.19 0.35 -17.06
C THR A 292 21.92 -0.21 -16.41
N GLN A 293 20.75 0.27 -16.88
CA GLN A 293 19.46 -0.33 -16.57
C GLN A 293 19.47 -1.78 -17.05
N LEU A 294 19.10 -2.73 -16.17
CA LEU A 294 18.88 -4.11 -16.58
C LEU A 294 17.72 -4.14 -17.57
N THR A 295 17.88 -4.89 -18.64
CA THR A 295 16.80 -5.10 -19.61
C THR A 295 15.71 -5.96 -18.97
N VAL A 296 14.46 -5.84 -19.45
CA VAL A 296 13.34 -6.68 -19.01
C VAL A 296 13.68 -8.16 -19.08
N ARG A 297 14.43 -8.56 -20.10
CA ARG A 297 14.90 -9.94 -20.29
C ARG A 297 15.83 -10.39 -19.17
N GLN A 298 16.84 -9.60 -18.83
CA GLN A 298 17.77 -9.93 -17.73
C GLN A 298 17.06 -10.02 -16.36
N VAL A 299 16.08 -9.16 -16.14
CA VAL A 299 15.27 -9.18 -14.92
C VAL A 299 14.40 -10.44 -14.87
N ALA A 300 13.81 -10.87 -15.99
CA ALA A 300 13.06 -12.11 -16.11
C ALA A 300 13.96 -13.34 -15.88
N GLU A 301 15.14 -13.39 -16.49
CA GLU A 301 16.11 -14.48 -16.31
C GLU A 301 16.55 -14.64 -14.84
N VAL A 302 16.76 -13.52 -14.12
CA VAL A 302 17.04 -13.56 -12.67
C VAL A 302 15.83 -14.09 -11.90
N TYR A 303 14.63 -13.62 -12.23
CA TYR A 303 13.38 -14.09 -11.61
C TYR A 303 13.21 -15.61 -11.79
N ASP A 304 13.32 -16.12 -13.04
CA ASP A 304 13.16 -17.54 -13.37
C ASP A 304 14.17 -18.45 -12.63
N ARG A 305 15.35 -17.94 -12.36
CA ARG A 305 16.40 -18.69 -11.66
C ARG A 305 16.24 -18.69 -10.15
N THR A 306 15.71 -17.61 -9.58
CA THR A 306 15.81 -17.37 -8.14
C THR A 306 14.47 -17.29 -7.40
N HIS A 307 13.34 -17.19 -8.10
CA HIS A 307 12.06 -17.15 -7.40
C HIS A 307 11.48 -18.57 -7.24
N PRO A 308 11.09 -19.00 -5.99
CA PRO A 308 10.62 -20.36 -5.72
C PRO A 308 9.35 -20.79 -6.50
N ARG A 309 8.62 -19.83 -7.06
CA ARG A 309 7.38 -20.06 -7.83
C ARG A 309 7.46 -19.54 -9.27
N ALA A 310 8.67 -19.41 -9.81
CA ALA A 310 8.85 -19.03 -11.20
C ALA A 310 8.46 -20.17 -12.15
N LYS A 311 8.73 -21.42 -11.74
CA LYS A 311 8.44 -22.67 -12.47
C LYS A 311 7.46 -23.53 -11.71
#